data_7cb298faf5a17a5b4932451ef492092e
#
_entry.id   7cb298faf5a17a5b4932451ef492092e
#
_cell.length_a   1.000
_cell.length_b   1.000
_cell.length_c   1.000
_cell.angle_alpha   90.00
_cell.angle_beta   90.00
_cell.angle_gamma   90.00
#
_symmetry.space_group_name_H-M   'P 1'
#
loop_
_entity.id
_entity.type
_entity.pdbx_description
1 polymer ?
#
loop_
_entity_poly.entity_id
_entity_poly.type
_entity_poly.pdbx_seq_one_letter_code
_entity_poly.pdbx_strand_id
1 'polypeptide(L)'
;MKRLKLIFCLLCLCCSLTEAKEVQVDAQKEVDEMTGRLVASYLEAKVDEDVIAGYATALRSDGSFPDLDYVTVHEGSSYPAGSHLKRLKLMAIAYRKPGNKYYNSGRLLKQIVAGIDYWYRVRPKSGNWWFGDIGAPQDYMVPLILLKGKISDKKLLHYSSYLQDLTGNKGHKGKNRTWVSAVTIHKGCIENNIELIRIGIKSIASTIKIVPEQGDEGIKVDGSFHQHRPQLYSGGYGLSYVDDIAYYLQLVKGTAFEPYFTQEKKDIFINLLMGGHRLLGYRETFDFGAIGRNISRPEGLSNISPVTLEYMEQNDSDRAADYSAWKKHLSGAPFPAPGNKYFWKSDIMVQHGTGYYLSAKVISTRTNGTEMLNNENLKGYNLPLGATNILTSGKEYEGIFPVWNWNKIPGTTAVQHPDSARLEGYLFGRNRFGGGVSNGKNGVIAYEH
;
A
#
# COMPACT_ATOMS: atom_id res chain seq x y z
N MET A 1 -44.13 -15.21 47.89
CA MET A 1 -43.45 -14.14 47.15
C MET A 1 -41.92 -14.10 47.38
N LYS A 2 -41.35 -14.42 48.54
CA LYS A 2 -39.89 -14.40 48.76
C LYS A 2 -39.08 -15.50 48.04
N ARG A 3 -39.68 -16.71 47.82
CA ARG A 3 -38.99 -17.80 47.10
C ARG A 3 -38.92 -17.62 45.57
N LEU A 4 -39.86 -16.86 44.99
CA LEU A 4 -39.85 -16.57 43.51
C LEU A 4 -38.78 -15.55 43.15
N LYS A 5 -38.45 -14.58 44.02
CA LYS A 5 -37.36 -13.62 43.78
C LYS A 5 -35.96 -14.22 43.85
N LEU A 6 -35.77 -15.30 44.64
CA LEU A 6 -34.48 -15.97 44.77
C LEU A 6 -34.16 -16.80 43.52
N ILE A 7 -35.19 -17.42 42.91
CA ILE A 7 -35.05 -18.21 41.66
C ILE A 7 -34.75 -17.30 40.46
N PHE A 8 -35.35 -16.10 40.43
CA PHE A 8 -35.09 -15.13 39.36
C PHE A 8 -33.65 -14.55 39.43
N CYS A 9 -33.12 -14.30 40.65
CA CYS A 9 -31.73 -13.88 40.84
C CYS A 9 -30.71 -14.98 40.49
N LEU A 10 -31.02 -16.26 40.75
CA LEU A 10 -30.13 -17.38 40.40
C LEU A 10 -30.13 -17.61 38.88
N LEU A 11 -31.26 -17.46 38.17
CA LEU A 11 -31.33 -17.55 36.73
C LEU A 11 -30.61 -16.38 36.02
N CYS A 12 -30.67 -15.16 36.56
CA CYS A 12 -29.89 -14.03 36.04
C CYS A 12 -28.38 -14.18 36.32
N LEU A 13 -27.96 -14.79 37.44
CA LEU A 13 -26.54 -15.11 37.68
C LEU A 13 -26.02 -16.23 36.77
N CYS A 14 -26.86 -17.23 36.43
CA CYS A 14 -26.47 -18.28 35.48
C CYS A 14 -26.39 -17.74 34.02
N CYS A 15 -27.25 -16.79 33.61
CA CYS A 15 -27.14 -16.17 32.29
C CYS A 15 -25.91 -15.27 32.15
N SER A 16 -25.48 -14.58 33.25
CA SER A 16 -24.26 -13.78 33.25
C SER A 16 -22.96 -14.60 33.31
N LEU A 17 -23.04 -15.88 33.68
CA LEU A 17 -21.89 -16.79 33.71
C LEU A 17 -21.74 -17.58 32.40
N THR A 18 -22.74 -17.57 31.52
CA THR A 18 -22.65 -18.20 30.19
C THR A 18 -22.12 -17.27 29.09
N GLU A 19 -22.12 -15.97 29.28
CA GLU A 19 -21.46 -15.02 28.35
C GLU A 19 -19.96 -14.86 28.57
N ALA A 20 -19.37 -15.43 29.60
CA ALA A 20 -17.94 -15.31 29.96
C ALA A 20 -17.10 -16.52 29.58
N LYS A 21 -17.53 -17.35 28.65
CA LYS A 21 -16.63 -18.23 27.89
C LYS A 21 -16.30 -17.58 26.55
N GLU A 22 -15.74 -16.35 26.58
CA GLU A 22 -14.80 -15.98 25.54
C GLU A 22 -13.72 -17.07 25.54
N VAL A 23 -13.55 -17.71 24.39
CA VAL A 23 -12.45 -18.63 24.14
C VAL A 23 -11.20 -17.89 24.64
N GLN A 24 -10.60 -18.37 25.70
CA GLN A 24 -9.35 -17.81 26.21
C GLN A 24 -8.31 -18.05 25.13
N VAL A 25 -8.15 -17.06 24.23
CA VAL A 25 -7.19 -17.09 23.14
C VAL A 25 -5.83 -17.26 23.78
N ASP A 26 -5.13 -18.34 23.44
CA ASP A 26 -3.74 -18.50 23.85
C ASP A 26 -2.94 -17.38 23.16
N ALA A 27 -2.73 -16.29 23.92
CA ALA A 27 -2.10 -15.09 23.43
C ALA A 27 -0.71 -15.37 22.81
N GLN A 28 0.05 -16.30 23.41
CA GLN A 28 1.37 -16.63 22.90
C GLN A 28 1.27 -17.39 21.58
N LYS A 29 0.33 -18.33 21.48
CA LYS A 29 0.09 -19.05 20.23
C LYS A 29 -0.26 -18.12 19.07
N GLU A 30 -1.13 -17.13 19.29
CA GLU A 30 -1.51 -16.15 18.27
C GLU A 30 -0.33 -15.27 17.87
N VAL A 31 0.50 -14.84 18.83
CA VAL A 31 1.72 -14.08 18.52
C VAL A 31 2.70 -14.91 17.71
N ASP A 32 2.89 -16.18 18.07
CA ASP A 32 3.80 -17.08 17.38
C ASP A 32 3.31 -17.38 15.95
N GLU A 33 2.01 -17.59 15.78
CA GLU A 33 1.38 -17.80 14.47
C GLU A 33 1.57 -16.57 13.57
N MET A 34 1.24 -15.38 14.06
CA MET A 34 1.42 -14.13 13.31
C MET A 34 2.89 -13.88 12.98
N THR A 35 3.79 -14.11 13.94
CA THR A 35 5.24 -14.00 13.72
C THR A 35 5.71 -14.98 12.65
N GLY A 36 5.29 -16.23 12.72
CA GLY A 36 5.64 -17.28 11.75
C GLY A 36 5.21 -16.91 10.33
N ARG A 37 3.97 -16.45 10.17
CA ARG A 37 3.42 -16.03 8.85
C ARG A 37 4.14 -14.81 8.28
N LEU A 38 4.44 -13.79 9.12
CA LEU A 38 5.23 -12.62 8.70
C LEU A 38 6.64 -13.03 8.27
N VAL A 39 7.30 -13.87 9.03
CA VAL A 39 8.64 -14.38 8.67
C VAL A 39 8.57 -15.16 7.36
N ALA A 40 7.60 -16.07 7.21
CA ALA A 40 7.42 -16.86 6.00
C ALA A 40 7.27 -15.97 4.75
N SER A 41 6.43 -14.93 4.82
CA SER A 41 6.22 -14.02 3.69
C SER A 41 7.50 -13.30 3.26
N TYR A 42 8.37 -12.91 4.19
CA TYR A 42 9.66 -12.30 3.85
C TYR A 42 10.62 -13.30 3.19
N LEU A 43 10.54 -14.58 3.56
CA LEU A 43 11.42 -15.60 3.00
C LEU A 43 11.03 -16.04 1.58
N GLU A 44 9.87 -15.63 1.06
CA GLU A 44 9.49 -15.82 -0.35
C GLU A 44 10.34 -14.96 -1.29
N ALA A 45 10.85 -13.82 -0.79
CA ALA A 45 11.64 -12.90 -1.60
C ALA A 45 12.87 -13.59 -2.22
N LYS A 46 13.11 -13.31 -3.50
CA LYS A 46 14.37 -13.72 -4.16
C LYS A 46 15.51 -12.87 -3.63
N VAL A 47 16.61 -13.50 -3.31
CA VAL A 47 17.82 -12.83 -2.82
C VAL A 47 18.99 -13.26 -3.69
N ASP A 48 19.63 -12.28 -4.31
CA ASP A 48 20.86 -12.47 -5.07
C ASP A 48 22.05 -12.58 -4.10
N GLU A 49 22.72 -13.72 -4.13
CA GLU A 49 23.82 -14.02 -3.22
C GLU A 49 25.07 -13.18 -3.48
N ASP A 50 25.29 -12.72 -4.71
CA ASP A 50 26.41 -11.86 -5.05
C ASP A 50 26.17 -10.42 -4.58
N VAL A 51 24.92 -9.96 -4.65
CA VAL A 51 24.52 -8.69 -4.03
C VAL A 51 24.75 -8.72 -2.51
N ILE A 52 24.39 -9.84 -1.84
CA ILE A 52 24.63 -10.00 -0.41
C ILE A 52 26.14 -10.03 -0.11
N ALA A 53 26.95 -10.72 -0.94
CA ALA A 53 28.41 -10.71 -0.81
C ALA A 53 28.98 -9.29 -0.88
N GLY A 54 28.51 -8.48 -1.83
CA GLY A 54 28.89 -7.08 -1.97
C GLY A 54 28.55 -6.27 -0.72
N TYR A 55 27.33 -6.40 -0.18
CA TYR A 55 26.94 -5.69 1.05
C TYR A 55 27.75 -6.14 2.27
N ALA A 56 27.96 -7.45 2.43
CA ALA A 56 28.74 -7.98 3.54
C ALA A 56 30.22 -7.55 3.49
N THR A 57 30.76 -7.35 2.29
CA THR A 57 32.15 -6.87 2.09
C THR A 57 32.24 -5.36 2.30
N ALA A 58 31.26 -4.59 1.85
CA ALA A 58 31.25 -3.14 1.97
C ALA A 58 30.95 -2.64 3.39
N LEU A 59 30.28 -3.45 4.23
CA LEU A 59 29.92 -3.04 5.58
C LEU A 59 31.18 -2.90 6.45
N ARG A 60 31.40 -1.71 7.01
CA ARG A 60 32.51 -1.39 7.92
C ARG A 60 32.32 -2.05 9.29
N SER A 61 33.37 -2.11 10.06
CA SER A 61 33.37 -2.69 11.41
C SER A 61 32.45 -1.94 12.38
N ASP A 62 32.20 -0.64 12.16
CA ASP A 62 31.27 0.18 12.95
C ASP A 62 29.81 0.00 12.54
N GLY A 63 29.54 -0.77 11.47
CA GLY A 63 28.21 -1.06 10.93
C GLY A 63 27.76 -0.08 9.84
N SER A 64 28.56 0.89 9.41
CA SER A 64 28.22 1.83 8.33
C SER A 64 28.54 1.26 6.94
N PHE A 65 27.88 1.80 5.90
CA PHE A 65 28.27 1.61 4.50
C PHE A 65 29.01 2.84 3.99
N PRO A 66 30.19 2.70 3.37
CA PRO A 66 31.05 3.83 3.00
C PRO A 66 30.50 4.72 1.89
N ASP A 67 29.58 4.20 1.10
CA ASP A 67 28.93 4.86 -0.04
C ASP A 67 27.60 5.57 0.31
N LEU A 68 27.21 5.59 1.59
CA LEU A 68 26.00 6.22 2.03
C LEU A 68 26.27 7.49 2.85
N ASP A 69 25.46 8.51 2.57
CA ASP A 69 25.45 9.74 3.36
C ASP A 69 24.41 9.64 4.48
N TYR A 70 24.87 9.72 5.72
CA TYR A 70 24.04 9.64 6.92
C TYR A 70 23.82 11.00 7.61
N VAL A 71 24.45 12.05 7.09
CA VAL A 71 24.51 13.37 7.74
C VAL A 71 23.63 14.39 7.04
N THR A 72 23.68 14.43 5.70
CA THR A 72 22.93 15.41 4.93
C THR A 72 21.44 15.14 5.02
N VAL A 73 20.66 16.16 5.37
CA VAL A 73 19.20 16.13 5.36
C VAL A 73 18.72 16.44 3.94
N HIS A 74 18.22 15.42 3.26
CA HIS A 74 17.69 15.56 1.90
C HIS A 74 16.20 15.86 1.92
N GLU A 75 15.77 16.74 1.02
CA GLU A 75 14.37 17.10 0.80
C GLU A 75 13.71 16.23 -0.30
N GLY A 76 12.39 16.34 -0.44
CA GLY A 76 11.63 15.69 -1.51
C GLY A 76 11.57 14.17 -1.37
N SER A 77 11.82 13.45 -2.48
CA SER A 77 11.75 11.99 -2.54
C SER A 77 13.11 11.28 -2.33
N SER A 78 14.16 12.03 -2.01
CA SER A 78 15.51 11.49 -1.82
C SER A 78 15.78 11.17 -0.35
N TYR A 79 16.25 9.93 -0.08
CA TYR A 79 16.73 9.51 1.24
C TYR A 79 17.84 8.47 1.11
N PRO A 80 19.07 8.86 0.77
CA PRO A 80 20.19 7.94 0.56
C PRO A 80 20.50 7.05 1.77
N ALA A 81 20.44 7.61 2.98
CA ALA A 81 20.64 6.85 4.22
C ALA A 81 19.68 5.65 4.34
N GLY A 82 18.46 5.74 3.82
CA GLY A 82 17.48 4.65 3.86
C GLY A 82 17.95 3.38 3.14
N SER A 83 18.88 3.49 2.19
CA SER A 83 19.48 2.33 1.53
C SER A 83 20.22 1.41 2.51
N HIS A 84 20.69 1.92 3.64
CA HIS A 84 21.25 1.13 4.72
C HIS A 84 20.26 0.06 5.21
N LEU A 85 19.06 0.44 5.52
CA LEU A 85 18.02 -0.47 6.02
C LEU A 85 17.59 -1.47 4.96
N LYS A 86 17.48 -1.04 3.70
CA LYS A 86 17.17 -1.93 2.57
C LYS A 86 18.23 -3.03 2.40
N ARG A 87 19.52 -2.68 2.56
CA ARG A 87 20.61 -3.65 2.54
C ARG A 87 20.52 -4.61 3.71
N LEU A 88 20.31 -4.12 4.93
CA LEU A 88 20.17 -4.97 6.12
C LEU A 88 18.96 -5.92 6.02
N LYS A 89 17.84 -5.45 5.46
CA LYS A 89 16.67 -6.28 5.17
C LYS A 89 17.03 -7.47 4.27
N LEU A 90 17.71 -7.23 3.14
CA LEU A 90 18.11 -8.30 2.23
C LEU A 90 19.14 -9.25 2.88
N MET A 91 20.09 -8.72 3.64
CA MET A 91 21.06 -9.53 4.41
C MET A 91 20.35 -10.41 5.45
N ALA A 92 19.34 -9.88 6.15
CA ALA A 92 18.56 -10.64 7.13
C ALA A 92 17.69 -11.73 6.47
N ILE A 93 17.11 -11.46 5.30
CA ILE A 93 16.40 -12.49 4.51
C ILE A 93 17.39 -13.59 4.10
N ALA A 94 18.56 -13.26 3.55
CA ALA A 94 19.59 -14.23 3.17
C ALA A 94 20.02 -15.09 4.36
N TYR A 95 20.23 -14.47 5.53
CA TYR A 95 20.57 -15.15 6.77
C TYR A 95 19.52 -16.17 7.21
N ARG A 96 18.23 -15.87 7.00
CA ARG A 96 17.10 -16.71 7.46
C ARG A 96 16.60 -17.70 6.41
N LYS A 97 16.90 -17.48 5.13
CA LYS A 97 16.34 -18.26 4.02
C LYS A 97 17.06 -19.61 3.87
N PRO A 98 16.37 -20.75 4.10
CA PRO A 98 16.93 -22.08 3.84
C PRO A 98 17.41 -22.20 2.38
N GLY A 99 18.52 -22.89 2.18
CA GLY A 99 19.10 -23.08 0.84
C GLY A 99 19.97 -21.93 0.34
N ASN A 100 19.97 -20.76 1.00
CA ASN A 100 20.90 -19.67 0.70
C ASN A 100 22.27 -19.95 1.34
N LYS A 101 23.38 -19.60 0.67
CA LYS A 101 24.74 -19.82 1.20
C LYS A 101 25.03 -19.09 2.51
N TYR A 102 24.23 -18.09 2.84
CA TYR A 102 24.33 -17.32 4.08
C TYR A 102 23.40 -17.81 5.18
N TYR A 103 22.65 -18.90 4.94
CA TYR A 103 21.72 -19.43 5.92
C TYR A 103 22.41 -19.73 7.26
N ASN A 104 21.92 -19.12 8.34
CA ASN A 104 22.48 -19.24 9.70
C ASN A 104 23.97 -18.87 9.82
N SER A 105 24.53 -18.07 8.91
CA SER A 105 25.93 -17.62 8.96
C SER A 105 26.17 -16.72 10.17
N GLY A 106 26.97 -17.20 11.14
CA GLY A 106 27.34 -16.42 12.31
C GLY A 106 28.12 -15.13 11.98
N ARG A 107 28.87 -15.12 10.86
CA ARG A 107 29.54 -13.90 10.36
C ARG A 107 28.52 -12.88 9.86
N LEU A 108 27.57 -13.31 9.03
CA LEU A 108 26.55 -12.41 8.49
C LEU A 108 25.63 -11.88 9.60
N LEU A 109 25.28 -12.69 10.60
CA LEU A 109 24.52 -12.26 11.77
C LEU A 109 25.23 -11.12 12.52
N LYS A 110 26.54 -11.25 12.79
CA LYS A 110 27.32 -10.20 13.44
C LYS A 110 27.33 -8.90 12.63
N GLN A 111 27.42 -8.99 11.32
CA GLN A 111 27.38 -7.85 10.40
C GLN A 111 26.02 -7.16 10.41
N ILE A 112 24.92 -7.92 10.33
CA ILE A 112 23.56 -7.37 10.39
C ILE A 112 23.36 -6.64 11.72
N VAL A 113 23.76 -7.25 12.83
CA VAL A 113 23.65 -6.67 14.16
C VAL A 113 24.48 -5.37 14.27
N ALA A 114 25.70 -5.32 13.73
CA ALA A 114 26.51 -4.11 13.70
C ALA A 114 25.82 -2.98 12.89
N GLY A 115 25.21 -3.32 11.74
CA GLY A 115 24.44 -2.36 10.95
C GLY A 115 23.21 -1.83 11.69
N ILE A 116 22.48 -2.69 12.41
CA ILE A 116 21.34 -2.28 13.24
C ILE A 116 21.82 -1.36 14.39
N ASP A 117 22.92 -1.71 15.08
CA ASP A 117 23.53 -0.89 16.13
C ASP A 117 23.93 0.50 15.59
N TYR A 118 24.52 0.54 14.40
CA TYR A 118 24.87 1.81 13.75
C TYR A 118 23.64 2.68 13.49
N TRP A 119 22.61 2.13 12.81
CA TRP A 119 21.37 2.84 12.53
C TRP A 119 20.69 3.36 13.78
N TYR A 120 20.55 2.51 14.79
CA TYR A 120 19.92 2.86 16.07
C TYR A 120 20.63 4.02 16.76
N ARG A 121 21.96 4.08 16.69
CA ARG A 121 22.77 5.15 17.28
C ARG A 121 22.71 6.44 16.50
N VAL A 122 22.80 6.38 15.15
CA VAL A 122 22.94 7.56 14.29
C VAL A 122 21.57 8.19 13.99
N ARG A 123 20.55 7.39 13.74
CA ARG A 123 19.18 7.82 13.39
C ARG A 123 19.17 8.93 12.33
N PRO A 124 19.64 8.67 11.11
CA PRO A 124 19.73 9.66 10.06
C PRO A 124 18.38 10.35 9.85
N LYS A 125 18.39 11.66 9.64
CA LYS A 125 17.17 12.45 9.43
C LYS A 125 16.87 12.63 7.95
N SER A 126 15.59 12.84 7.62
CA SER A 126 15.11 13.26 6.31
C SER A 126 14.29 14.53 6.45
N GLY A 127 14.36 15.43 5.48
CA GLY A 127 13.45 16.59 5.39
C GLY A 127 12.02 16.17 5.02
N ASN A 128 11.85 15.02 4.41
CA ASN A 128 10.54 14.44 4.15
C ASN A 128 10.10 13.55 5.33
N TRP A 129 9.07 13.97 6.03
CA TRP A 129 8.51 13.29 7.19
C TRP A 129 8.18 11.82 6.95
N TRP A 130 7.76 11.47 5.72
CA TRP A 130 7.35 10.11 5.37
C TRP A 130 8.47 9.09 5.59
N PHE A 131 9.72 9.46 5.31
CA PHE A 131 10.85 8.57 5.55
C PHE A 131 11.10 8.33 7.03
N GLY A 132 10.93 9.36 7.88
CA GLY A 132 11.09 9.21 9.33
C GLY A 132 9.99 8.41 9.99
N ASP A 133 8.74 8.68 9.62
CA ASP A 133 7.57 8.12 10.29
C ASP A 133 7.13 6.77 9.70
N ILE A 134 7.42 6.51 8.43
CA ILE A 134 6.92 5.33 7.70
C ILE A 134 8.04 4.54 7.04
N GLY A 135 8.80 5.15 6.13
CA GLY A 135 9.70 4.41 5.25
C GLY A 135 10.83 3.69 5.99
N ALA A 136 11.56 4.42 6.86
CA ALA A 136 12.64 3.81 7.65
C ALA A 136 12.11 2.80 8.68
N PRO A 137 11.03 3.06 9.45
CA PRO A 137 10.42 2.05 10.32
C PRO A 137 10.02 0.76 9.59
N GLN A 138 9.44 0.86 8.38
CA GLN A 138 9.05 -0.32 7.60
C GLN A 138 10.25 -1.17 7.16
N ASP A 139 11.35 -0.54 6.73
CA ASP A 139 12.54 -1.30 6.37
C ASP A 139 13.28 -1.83 7.61
N TYR A 140 13.23 -1.09 8.74
CA TYR A 140 13.90 -1.47 9.98
C TYR A 140 13.21 -2.63 10.72
N MET A 141 11.87 -2.71 10.68
CA MET A 141 11.13 -3.78 11.37
C MET A 141 11.44 -5.17 10.81
N VAL A 142 11.80 -5.26 9.51
CA VAL A 142 12.01 -6.56 8.83
C VAL A 142 13.24 -7.30 9.36
N PRO A 143 14.46 -6.73 9.42
CA PRO A 143 15.57 -7.42 10.06
C PRO A 143 15.29 -7.77 11.52
N LEU A 144 14.54 -6.94 12.28
CA LEU A 144 14.24 -7.25 13.67
C LEU A 144 13.38 -8.50 13.83
N ILE A 145 12.28 -8.62 13.08
CA ILE A 145 11.43 -9.81 13.17
C ILE A 145 12.15 -11.06 12.67
N LEU A 146 12.99 -10.95 11.65
CA LEU A 146 13.81 -12.05 11.16
C LEU A 146 14.88 -12.48 12.16
N LEU A 147 15.36 -11.59 13.02
CA LEU A 147 16.33 -11.89 14.06
C LEU A 147 15.71 -12.32 15.40
N LYS A 148 14.38 -12.36 15.52
CA LYS A 148 13.71 -12.88 16.71
C LYS A 148 14.15 -14.33 16.99
N GLY A 149 14.56 -14.62 18.24
CA GLY A 149 15.14 -15.89 18.62
C GLY A 149 16.55 -16.19 18.07
N LYS A 150 17.20 -15.20 17.41
CA LYS A 150 18.59 -15.31 16.91
C LYS A 150 19.56 -14.36 17.64
N ILE A 151 19.04 -13.36 18.29
CA ILE A 151 19.74 -12.47 19.22
C ILE A 151 19.01 -12.48 20.57
N SER A 152 19.63 -11.95 21.63
CA SER A 152 18.96 -11.92 22.95
C SER A 152 17.72 -11.01 22.92
N ASP A 153 16.70 -11.40 23.67
CA ASP A 153 15.45 -10.62 23.77
C ASP A 153 15.71 -9.21 24.28
N LYS A 154 16.61 -9.05 25.25
CA LYS A 154 17.03 -7.72 25.75
C LYS A 154 17.52 -6.81 24.61
N LYS A 155 18.34 -7.35 23.70
CA LYS A 155 18.87 -6.59 22.56
C LYS A 155 17.78 -6.31 21.53
N LEU A 156 16.91 -7.29 21.28
CA LEU A 156 15.79 -7.14 20.37
C LEU A 156 14.80 -6.07 20.84
N LEU A 157 14.43 -6.07 22.12
CA LEU A 157 13.57 -5.05 22.74
C LEU A 157 14.21 -3.66 22.72
N HIS A 158 15.53 -3.57 22.93
CA HIS A 158 16.25 -2.32 22.80
C HIS A 158 16.10 -1.73 21.39
N TYR A 159 16.26 -2.55 20.34
CA TYR A 159 16.10 -2.09 18.96
C TYR A 159 14.64 -1.76 18.61
N SER A 160 13.68 -2.54 19.13
CA SER A 160 12.25 -2.31 18.84
C SER A 160 11.75 -0.97 19.36
N SER A 161 12.42 -0.39 20.38
CA SER A 161 12.09 0.95 20.89
C SER A 161 12.24 2.09 19.87
N TYR A 162 12.94 1.86 18.75
CA TYR A 162 12.98 2.78 17.62
C TYR A 162 11.63 2.82 16.86
N LEU A 163 10.90 1.71 16.84
CA LEU A 163 9.63 1.59 16.11
C LEU A 163 8.53 2.36 16.86
N GLN A 164 8.02 3.41 16.25
CA GLN A 164 6.84 4.12 16.75
C GLN A 164 5.59 3.32 16.38
N ASP A 165 4.72 3.10 17.36
CA ASP A 165 3.45 2.41 17.18
C ASP A 165 2.26 3.37 17.13
N LEU A 166 1.07 2.80 16.86
CA LEU A 166 -0.16 3.57 16.75
C LEU A 166 -0.63 4.21 18.04
N THR A 167 -0.11 3.83 19.22
CA THR A 167 -0.50 4.46 20.49
C THR A 167 -0.01 5.91 20.57
N GLY A 168 1.10 6.21 19.88
CA GLY A 168 1.62 7.56 19.71
C GLY A 168 1.21 8.24 18.41
N ASN A 169 0.44 7.58 17.57
CA ASN A 169 0.18 8.05 16.21
C ASN A 169 -1.00 9.00 16.08
N LYS A 170 -0.82 9.92 15.26
CA LYS A 170 -1.39 11.24 15.13
C LYS A 170 -2.20 11.43 13.85
N GLY A 171 -3.02 10.45 13.46
CA GLY A 171 -4.08 10.70 12.50
C GLY A 171 -3.74 10.46 11.03
N HIS A 172 -2.80 9.58 10.71
CA HIS A 172 -2.64 9.12 9.33
C HIS A 172 -3.93 8.49 8.78
N LYS A 173 -4.23 8.75 7.50
CA LYS A 173 -5.41 8.26 6.78
C LYS A 173 -4.98 7.42 5.58
N GLY A 174 -5.95 6.77 4.93
CA GLY A 174 -5.72 6.02 3.70
C GLY A 174 -4.57 5.03 3.81
N LYS A 175 -3.71 5.01 2.80
CA LYS A 175 -2.56 4.10 2.75
C LYS A 175 -1.51 4.38 3.83
N ASN A 176 -1.27 5.62 4.21
CA ASN A 176 -0.32 5.93 5.28
C ASN A 176 -0.73 5.27 6.61
N ARG A 177 -2.04 5.13 6.86
CA ARG A 177 -2.55 4.44 8.05
C ARG A 177 -2.22 2.95 8.03
N THR A 178 -2.34 2.25 6.89
CA THR A 178 -1.98 0.83 6.80
C THR A 178 -0.49 0.61 7.03
N TRP A 179 0.37 1.48 6.53
CA TRP A 179 1.81 1.37 6.73
C TRP A 179 2.23 1.49 8.20
N VAL A 180 1.71 2.48 8.92
CA VAL A 180 2.02 2.61 10.36
C VAL A 180 1.41 1.46 11.16
N SER A 181 0.25 0.97 10.74
CA SER A 181 -0.36 -0.23 11.33
C SER A 181 0.52 -1.47 11.16
N ALA A 182 1.14 -1.63 9.99
CA ALA A 182 2.09 -2.71 9.73
C ALA A 182 3.28 -2.65 10.70
N VAL A 183 3.86 -1.48 10.93
CA VAL A 183 4.93 -1.29 11.92
C VAL A 183 4.46 -1.70 13.32
N THR A 184 3.24 -1.32 13.70
CA THR A 184 2.66 -1.67 15.01
C THR A 184 2.48 -3.18 15.19
N ILE A 185 2.01 -3.89 14.14
CA ILE A 185 1.86 -5.35 14.14
C ILE A 185 3.22 -6.02 14.33
N HIS A 186 4.22 -5.60 13.54
CA HIS A 186 5.57 -6.14 13.64
C HIS A 186 6.19 -5.91 15.03
N LYS A 187 6.03 -4.69 15.58
CA LYS A 187 6.47 -4.39 16.93
C LYS A 187 5.81 -5.31 17.94
N GLY A 188 4.49 -5.53 17.83
CA GLY A 188 3.76 -6.47 18.67
C GLY A 188 4.31 -7.90 18.58
N CYS A 189 4.61 -8.38 17.39
CA CYS A 189 5.23 -9.70 17.17
C CYS A 189 6.65 -9.76 17.76
N ILE A 190 7.44 -8.70 17.59
CA ILE A 190 8.81 -8.61 18.12
C ILE A 190 8.81 -8.63 19.67
N GLU A 191 7.90 -7.90 20.30
CA GLU A 191 7.81 -7.71 21.74
C GLU A 191 6.94 -8.74 22.47
N ASN A 192 6.37 -9.74 21.77
CA ASN A 192 5.37 -10.68 22.30
C ASN A 192 4.14 -9.97 22.90
N ASN A 193 3.69 -8.88 22.26
CA ASN A 193 2.60 -8.05 22.74
C ASN A 193 1.37 -8.19 21.80
N ILE A 194 0.43 -9.06 22.19
CA ILE A 194 -0.80 -9.32 21.44
C ILE A 194 -1.68 -8.08 21.28
N GLU A 195 -1.65 -7.15 22.23
CA GLU A 195 -2.46 -5.93 22.16
C GLU A 195 -1.96 -5.00 21.04
N LEU A 196 -0.65 -4.86 20.85
CA LEU A 196 -0.13 -4.11 19.72
C LEU A 196 -0.52 -4.75 18.38
N ILE A 197 -0.48 -6.09 18.29
CA ILE A 197 -0.96 -6.80 17.09
C ILE A 197 -2.44 -6.47 16.85
N ARG A 198 -3.26 -6.58 17.89
CA ARG A 198 -4.70 -6.28 17.83
C ARG A 198 -4.98 -4.84 17.41
N ILE A 199 -4.28 -3.86 17.99
CA ILE A 199 -4.37 -2.44 17.62
C ILE A 199 -4.04 -2.25 16.15
N GLY A 200 -2.95 -2.83 15.67
CA GLY A 200 -2.53 -2.71 14.27
C GLY A 200 -3.54 -3.33 13.30
N ILE A 201 -4.01 -4.55 13.56
CA ILE A 201 -5.00 -5.23 12.71
C ILE A 201 -6.35 -4.48 12.72
N LYS A 202 -6.86 -4.07 13.89
CA LYS A 202 -8.07 -3.24 13.98
C LYS A 202 -7.92 -1.94 13.17
N SER A 203 -6.75 -1.32 13.24
CA SER A 203 -6.46 -0.10 12.51
C SER A 203 -6.50 -0.31 10.99
N ILE A 204 -5.89 -1.39 10.47
CA ILE A 204 -5.98 -1.74 9.04
C ILE A 204 -7.45 -1.97 8.65
N ALA A 205 -8.16 -2.83 9.37
CA ALA A 205 -9.56 -3.13 9.09
C ALA A 205 -10.46 -1.88 9.15
N SER A 206 -10.13 -0.89 9.98
CA SER A 206 -10.87 0.37 10.08
C SER A 206 -10.72 1.30 8.88
N THR A 207 -9.70 1.09 8.04
CA THR A 207 -9.51 1.84 6.79
C THR A 207 -10.46 1.38 5.68
N ILE A 208 -11.00 0.14 5.79
CA ILE A 208 -11.92 -0.44 4.82
C ILE A 208 -13.32 0.09 5.11
N LYS A 209 -13.59 1.27 4.57
CA LYS A 209 -14.89 1.96 4.66
C LYS A 209 -15.04 2.94 3.51
N ILE A 210 -16.28 3.18 3.12
CA ILE A 210 -16.59 4.28 2.21
C ILE A 210 -16.43 5.61 2.95
N VAL A 211 -15.61 6.51 2.39
CA VAL A 211 -15.44 7.86 2.91
C VAL A 211 -16.31 8.83 2.08
N PRO A 212 -17.36 9.45 2.69
CA PRO A 212 -18.37 10.21 1.94
C PRO A 212 -17.81 11.55 1.45
N GLU A 213 -17.00 12.21 2.27
CA GLU A 213 -16.52 13.56 1.97
C GLU A 213 -15.55 13.55 0.80
N GLN A 214 -15.72 14.52 -0.12
CA GLN A 214 -14.91 14.59 -1.34
C GLN A 214 -13.40 14.73 -1.04
N GLY A 215 -13.04 15.50 -0.03
CA GLY A 215 -11.65 15.76 0.37
C GLY A 215 -11.01 14.66 1.24
N ASP A 216 -11.79 13.69 1.73
CA ASP A 216 -11.26 12.62 2.58
C ASP A 216 -10.52 11.56 1.76
N GLU A 217 -9.44 11.04 2.34
CA GLU A 217 -8.61 9.98 1.76
C GLU A 217 -9.21 8.60 2.04
N GLY A 218 -9.20 7.72 1.07
CA GLY A 218 -9.70 6.35 1.16
C GLY A 218 -10.64 5.96 0.03
N ILE A 219 -11.47 4.93 0.28
CA ILE A 219 -12.35 4.30 -0.70
C ILE A 219 -13.57 5.18 -0.93
N LYS A 220 -13.86 5.49 -2.19
CA LYS A 220 -15.07 6.22 -2.59
C LYS A 220 -16.17 5.26 -3.02
N VAL A 221 -17.42 5.73 -2.93
CA VAL A 221 -18.61 4.93 -3.25
C VAL A 221 -18.65 4.43 -4.70
N ASP A 222 -17.99 5.14 -5.63
CA ASP A 222 -17.88 4.75 -7.03
C ASP A 222 -16.76 3.72 -7.31
N GLY A 223 -16.05 3.28 -6.27
CA GLY A 223 -14.93 2.33 -6.37
C GLY A 223 -13.59 2.98 -6.69
N SER A 224 -13.49 4.31 -6.75
CA SER A 224 -12.20 4.98 -6.83
C SER A 224 -11.52 5.05 -5.45
N PHE A 225 -10.19 5.21 -5.45
CA PHE A 225 -9.41 5.45 -4.24
C PHE A 225 -8.79 6.84 -4.30
N HIS A 226 -9.03 7.64 -3.26
CA HIS A 226 -8.46 8.98 -3.14
C HIS A 226 -7.34 9.02 -2.11
N GLN A 227 -6.26 9.71 -2.46
CA GLN A 227 -5.16 10.05 -1.58
C GLN A 227 -4.65 11.46 -1.93
N HIS A 228 -4.17 12.20 -0.92
CA HIS A 228 -3.77 13.59 -1.07
C HIS A 228 -4.92 14.48 -1.59
N ARG A 229 -5.95 14.64 -0.73
CA ARG A 229 -7.17 15.40 -1.01
C ARG A 229 -8.08 14.68 -2.03
N PRO A 230 -8.99 15.35 -2.76
CA PRO A 230 -9.89 14.69 -3.71
C PRO A 230 -9.18 14.33 -5.03
N GLN A 231 -8.05 13.63 -4.94
CA GLN A 231 -7.29 13.17 -6.09
C GLN A 231 -7.52 11.67 -6.30
N LEU A 232 -7.84 11.29 -7.54
CA LEU A 232 -7.82 9.89 -7.94
C LEU A 232 -6.38 9.35 -7.87
N TYR A 233 -6.17 8.42 -6.96
CA TYR A 233 -4.89 7.80 -6.73
C TYR A 233 -5.02 6.28 -6.61
N SER A 234 -5.93 5.69 -7.41
CA SER A 234 -6.15 4.22 -7.43
C SER A 234 -4.90 3.46 -7.86
N GLY A 235 -4.07 4.04 -8.75
CA GLY A 235 -2.68 3.62 -8.92
C GLY A 235 -1.79 4.10 -7.78
N GLY A 236 -0.55 3.68 -7.72
CA GLY A 236 0.39 4.08 -6.67
C GLY A 236 -0.10 3.81 -5.25
N TYR A 237 -0.64 4.81 -4.57
CA TYR A 237 -1.17 4.66 -3.20
C TYR A 237 -2.31 3.65 -3.13
N GLY A 238 -3.24 3.66 -4.08
CA GLY A 238 -4.38 2.73 -4.11
C GLY A 238 -3.94 1.30 -4.40
N LEU A 239 -3.03 1.08 -5.35
CA LEU A 239 -2.46 -0.25 -5.60
C LEU A 239 -1.76 -0.79 -4.36
N SER A 240 -0.88 0.01 -3.77
CA SER A 240 -0.21 -0.38 -2.53
C SER A 240 -1.18 -0.62 -1.37
N TYR A 241 -2.33 0.09 -1.35
CA TYR A 241 -3.39 -0.14 -0.37
C TYR A 241 -4.10 -1.48 -0.60
N VAL A 242 -4.45 -1.81 -1.83
CA VAL A 242 -5.13 -3.09 -2.11
C VAL A 242 -4.21 -4.29 -1.91
N ASP A 243 -2.91 -4.13 -2.18
CA ASP A 243 -1.90 -5.15 -1.89
C ASP A 243 -1.83 -5.43 -0.37
N ASP A 244 -1.79 -4.37 0.47
CA ASP A 244 -1.80 -4.56 1.91
C ASP A 244 -3.07 -5.25 2.39
N ILE A 245 -4.25 -4.79 1.95
CA ILE A 245 -5.51 -5.35 2.45
C ILE A 245 -5.63 -6.83 2.08
N ALA A 246 -5.32 -7.20 0.83
CA ALA A 246 -5.33 -8.60 0.40
C ALA A 246 -4.31 -9.44 1.20
N TYR A 247 -3.11 -8.91 1.42
CA TYR A 247 -2.09 -9.54 2.24
C TYR A 247 -2.55 -9.76 3.69
N TYR A 248 -3.14 -8.74 4.33
CA TYR A 248 -3.60 -8.86 5.71
C TYR A 248 -4.83 -9.76 5.85
N LEU A 249 -5.74 -9.81 4.87
CA LEU A 249 -6.81 -10.81 4.83
C LEU A 249 -6.23 -12.23 4.84
N GLN A 250 -5.20 -12.47 4.01
CA GLN A 250 -4.52 -13.76 3.98
C GLN A 250 -3.74 -14.04 5.27
N LEU A 251 -3.05 -13.05 5.81
CA LEU A 251 -2.22 -13.17 7.01
C LEU A 251 -3.03 -13.58 8.24
N VAL A 252 -4.24 -13.00 8.42
CA VAL A 252 -5.07 -13.24 9.61
C VAL A 252 -6.03 -14.42 9.48
N LYS A 253 -6.12 -15.04 8.32
CA LYS A 253 -7.07 -16.14 8.05
C LYS A 253 -6.91 -17.28 9.05
N GLY A 254 -8.00 -17.66 9.73
CA GLY A 254 -8.00 -18.70 10.76
C GLY A 254 -7.37 -18.30 12.10
N THR A 255 -7.00 -17.02 12.30
CA THR A 255 -6.51 -16.50 13.59
C THR A 255 -7.61 -15.78 14.36
N ALA A 256 -7.35 -15.44 15.63
CA ALA A 256 -8.25 -14.62 16.45
C ALA A 256 -8.44 -13.19 15.91
N PHE A 257 -7.68 -12.78 14.91
CA PHE A 257 -7.76 -11.46 14.31
C PHE A 257 -8.64 -11.41 13.05
N GLU A 258 -8.97 -12.54 12.43
CA GLU A 258 -9.82 -12.60 11.23
C GLU A 258 -11.17 -11.89 11.39
N PRO A 259 -11.89 -11.99 12.53
CA PRO A 259 -13.20 -11.35 12.71
C PRO A 259 -13.20 -9.82 12.60
N TYR A 260 -12.05 -9.15 12.66
CA TYR A 260 -11.99 -7.68 12.43
C TYR A 260 -12.25 -7.28 10.98
N PHE A 261 -12.08 -8.23 10.04
CA PHE A 261 -12.45 -8.06 8.64
C PHE A 261 -13.86 -8.62 8.41
N THR A 262 -14.87 -7.87 8.87
CA THR A 262 -16.28 -8.25 8.74
C THR A 262 -16.69 -8.43 7.27
N GLN A 263 -17.79 -9.13 7.01
CA GLN A 263 -18.28 -9.31 5.64
C GLN A 263 -18.56 -7.97 4.94
N GLU A 264 -19.14 -6.99 5.64
CA GLU A 264 -19.31 -5.62 5.13
C GLU A 264 -18.01 -5.00 4.62
N LYS A 265 -16.92 -5.14 5.38
CA LYS A 265 -15.61 -4.65 4.96
C LYS A 265 -15.06 -5.41 3.75
N LYS A 266 -15.22 -6.73 3.74
CA LYS A 266 -14.82 -7.54 2.59
C LYS A 266 -15.59 -7.10 1.34
N ASP A 267 -16.87 -6.85 1.42
CA ASP A 267 -17.71 -6.39 0.29
C ASP A 267 -17.27 -5.01 -0.22
N ILE A 268 -16.96 -4.07 0.68
CA ILE A 268 -16.39 -2.75 0.31
C ILE A 268 -15.05 -2.92 -0.41
N PHE A 269 -14.18 -3.79 0.09
CA PHE A 269 -12.88 -4.05 -0.53
C PHE A 269 -13.00 -4.74 -1.89
N ILE A 270 -13.88 -5.71 -2.02
CA ILE A 270 -14.19 -6.37 -3.28
C ILE A 270 -14.72 -5.36 -4.32
N ASN A 271 -15.60 -4.45 -3.92
CA ASN A 271 -16.06 -3.38 -4.82
C ASN A 271 -14.90 -2.44 -5.25
N LEU A 272 -13.98 -2.12 -4.36
CA LEU A 272 -12.78 -1.35 -4.70
C LEU A 272 -11.92 -2.08 -5.76
N LEU A 273 -11.74 -3.39 -5.60
CA LEU A 273 -10.97 -4.20 -6.55
C LEU A 273 -11.70 -4.36 -7.88
N MET A 274 -12.90 -4.94 -7.85
CA MET A 274 -13.62 -5.40 -9.05
C MET A 274 -14.36 -4.26 -9.75
N GLY A 275 -14.90 -3.34 -8.99
CA GLY A 275 -15.60 -2.15 -9.50
C GLY A 275 -14.69 -0.94 -9.71
N GLY A 276 -13.48 -0.96 -9.18
CA GLY A 276 -12.51 0.13 -9.24
C GLY A 276 -11.23 -0.22 -9.99
N HIS A 277 -10.29 -0.84 -9.28
CA HIS A 277 -8.94 -1.07 -9.81
C HIS A 277 -8.90 -1.87 -11.11
N ARG A 278 -9.72 -2.94 -11.21
CA ARG A 278 -9.82 -3.74 -12.43
C ARG A 278 -10.15 -2.91 -13.68
N LEU A 279 -10.92 -1.84 -13.50
CA LEU A 279 -11.40 -1.00 -14.59
C LEU A 279 -10.47 0.18 -14.91
N LEU A 280 -9.43 0.44 -14.10
CA LEU A 280 -8.49 1.56 -14.25
C LEU A 280 -7.13 1.11 -14.80
N GLY A 281 -7.07 -0.05 -15.42
CA GLY A 281 -5.86 -0.57 -16.04
C GLY A 281 -6.15 -1.53 -17.17
N TYR A 282 -5.12 -1.80 -17.98
CA TYR A 282 -5.18 -2.73 -19.09
C TYR A 282 -3.88 -3.53 -19.16
N ARG A 283 -3.98 -4.85 -19.08
CA ARG A 283 -2.81 -5.74 -18.95
C ARG A 283 -1.91 -5.30 -17.80
N GLU A 284 -0.61 -5.18 -18.00
CA GLU A 284 0.35 -4.79 -16.97
C GLU A 284 0.41 -3.28 -16.70
N THR A 285 -0.42 -2.47 -17.40
CA THR A 285 -0.37 -1.01 -17.34
C THR A 285 -1.59 -0.43 -16.65
N PHE A 286 -1.36 0.41 -15.66
CA PHE A 286 -2.39 1.22 -15.00
C PHE A 286 -2.60 2.54 -15.75
N ASP A 287 -3.79 3.13 -15.65
CA ASP A 287 -4.09 4.42 -16.27
C ASP A 287 -3.23 5.55 -15.70
N PHE A 288 -2.53 6.27 -16.55
CA PHE A 288 -1.68 7.38 -16.13
C PHE A 288 -2.48 8.54 -15.49
N GLY A 289 -3.77 8.67 -15.79
CA GLY A 289 -4.67 9.63 -15.15
C GLY A 289 -5.05 9.27 -13.70
N ALA A 290 -4.71 8.06 -13.23
CA ALA A 290 -5.10 7.53 -11.93
C ALA A 290 -3.92 7.26 -10.99
N ILE A 291 -2.68 7.65 -11.36
CA ILE A 291 -1.45 7.33 -10.61
C ILE A 291 -0.79 8.54 -9.94
N GLY A 292 -1.39 9.75 -10.06
CA GLY A 292 -0.83 10.98 -9.51
C GLY A 292 0.62 11.22 -9.95
N ARG A 293 1.49 11.64 -9.03
CA ARG A 293 2.90 11.91 -9.34
C ARG A 293 3.76 10.65 -9.62
N ASN A 294 3.21 9.44 -9.43
CA ASN A 294 3.94 8.21 -9.76
C ASN A 294 4.29 8.12 -11.26
N ILE A 295 3.65 8.91 -12.11
CA ILE A 295 4.00 9.01 -13.54
C ILE A 295 5.48 9.37 -13.78
N SER A 296 6.15 10.01 -12.82
CA SER A 296 7.58 10.34 -12.90
C SER A 296 8.51 9.23 -12.41
N ARG A 297 7.97 8.09 -11.98
CA ARG A 297 8.76 6.96 -11.48
C ARG A 297 8.91 5.87 -12.52
N PRO A 298 10.02 5.14 -12.55
CA PRO A 298 10.25 4.09 -13.55
C PRO A 298 9.11 3.05 -13.66
N GLU A 299 8.54 2.65 -12.51
CA GLU A 299 7.47 1.64 -12.43
C GLU A 299 6.10 2.26 -12.17
N GLY A 300 5.95 3.57 -12.45
CA GLY A 300 4.74 4.33 -12.10
C GLY A 300 3.46 3.81 -12.74
N LEU A 301 3.55 3.15 -13.89
CA LEU A 301 2.42 2.57 -14.63
C LEU A 301 2.10 1.12 -14.26
N SER A 302 2.85 0.48 -13.36
CA SER A 302 2.60 -0.92 -13.02
C SER A 302 1.18 -1.14 -12.50
N ASN A 303 0.54 -2.21 -12.96
CA ASN A 303 -0.79 -2.62 -12.54
C ASN A 303 -0.71 -3.49 -11.27
N ILE A 304 -1.87 -4.00 -10.82
CA ILE A 304 -2.00 -4.84 -9.64
C ILE A 304 -1.08 -6.07 -9.71
N SER A 305 -0.53 -6.44 -8.57
CA SER A 305 0.28 -7.65 -8.45
C SER A 305 -0.56 -8.92 -8.66
N PRO A 306 -0.09 -9.89 -9.47
CA PRO A 306 -0.72 -11.20 -9.54
C PRO A 306 -0.87 -11.88 -8.17
N VAL A 307 0.05 -11.65 -7.23
CA VAL A 307 0.01 -12.19 -5.86
C VAL A 307 -1.21 -11.66 -5.08
N THR A 308 -1.56 -10.39 -5.28
CA THR A 308 -2.78 -9.80 -4.68
C THR A 308 -4.03 -10.54 -5.14
N LEU A 309 -4.10 -10.87 -6.44
CA LEU A 309 -5.23 -11.64 -6.99
C LEU A 309 -5.23 -13.10 -6.48
N GLU A 310 -4.06 -13.70 -6.26
CA GLU A 310 -3.94 -15.05 -5.66
C GLU A 310 -4.43 -15.06 -4.20
N TYR A 311 -4.12 -14.05 -3.42
CA TYR A 311 -4.68 -13.91 -2.08
C TYR A 311 -6.20 -13.75 -2.13
N MET A 312 -6.73 -13.02 -3.10
CA MET A 312 -8.18 -12.85 -3.24
C MET A 312 -8.88 -14.11 -3.75
N GLU A 313 -8.28 -14.89 -4.63
CA GLU A 313 -8.78 -16.23 -5.02
C GLU A 313 -9.00 -17.13 -3.79
N GLN A 314 -8.14 -17.00 -2.78
CA GLN A 314 -8.22 -17.81 -1.55
C GLN A 314 -9.19 -17.24 -0.50
N ASN A 315 -9.42 -15.92 -0.50
CA ASN A 315 -10.23 -15.23 0.53
C ASN A 315 -11.66 -14.89 0.07
N ASP A 316 -11.94 -14.98 -1.23
CA ASP A 316 -13.24 -14.75 -1.86
C ASP A 316 -13.50 -15.83 -2.92
N SER A 317 -13.87 -17.01 -2.45
CA SER A 317 -14.08 -18.20 -3.30
C SER A 317 -15.18 -18.00 -4.35
N ASP A 318 -16.20 -17.19 -4.04
CA ASP A 318 -17.33 -16.92 -4.95
C ASP A 318 -16.88 -16.21 -6.22
N ARG A 319 -15.80 -15.44 -6.17
CA ARG A 319 -15.21 -14.71 -7.29
C ARG A 319 -13.84 -15.21 -7.72
N ALA A 320 -13.42 -16.40 -7.27
CA ALA A 320 -12.11 -16.95 -7.62
C ALA A 320 -11.89 -17.01 -9.14
N ALA A 321 -12.93 -17.38 -9.91
CA ALA A 321 -12.88 -17.41 -11.37
C ALA A 321 -12.65 -16.00 -11.99
N ASP A 322 -13.24 -14.95 -11.40
CA ASP A 322 -13.07 -13.57 -11.86
C ASP A 322 -11.63 -13.06 -11.62
N TYR A 323 -11.06 -13.35 -10.44
CA TYR A 323 -9.67 -13.01 -10.13
C TYR A 323 -8.70 -13.77 -11.04
N SER A 324 -8.95 -15.04 -11.29
CA SER A 324 -8.17 -15.86 -12.23
C SER A 324 -8.25 -15.30 -13.66
N ALA A 325 -9.44 -14.89 -14.12
CA ALA A 325 -9.61 -14.28 -15.43
C ALA A 325 -8.87 -12.93 -15.53
N TRP A 326 -8.92 -12.13 -14.47
CA TRP A 326 -8.17 -10.87 -14.41
C TRP A 326 -6.66 -11.13 -14.44
N LYS A 327 -6.15 -12.09 -13.68
CA LYS A 327 -4.73 -12.50 -13.70
C LYS A 327 -4.27 -12.95 -15.10
N LYS A 328 -5.11 -13.71 -15.82
CA LYS A 328 -4.83 -14.06 -17.23
C LYS A 328 -4.81 -12.84 -18.13
N HIS A 329 -5.69 -11.86 -17.90
CA HIS A 329 -5.68 -10.61 -18.66
C HIS A 329 -4.38 -9.82 -18.46
N LEU A 330 -3.82 -9.76 -17.24
CA LEU A 330 -2.52 -9.14 -17.00
C LEU A 330 -1.44 -9.78 -17.91
N SER A 331 -1.54 -11.07 -18.20
CA SER A 331 -0.61 -11.82 -19.06
C SER A 331 -1.02 -11.83 -20.56
N GLY A 332 -2.01 -11.00 -20.97
CA GLY A 332 -2.35 -10.80 -22.39
C GLY A 332 -3.67 -11.40 -22.86
N ALA A 333 -4.42 -12.12 -22.04
CA ALA A 333 -5.77 -12.58 -22.40
C ALA A 333 -6.74 -11.39 -22.64
N PRO A 334 -7.85 -11.59 -23.38
CA PRO A 334 -8.89 -10.57 -23.50
C PRO A 334 -9.39 -10.06 -22.15
N PHE A 335 -9.83 -8.78 -22.12
CA PHE A 335 -10.39 -8.21 -20.90
C PHE A 335 -11.71 -8.93 -20.56
N PRO A 336 -11.89 -9.44 -19.30
CA PRO A 336 -13.00 -10.31 -18.97
C PRO A 336 -14.33 -9.58 -18.78
N ALA A 337 -14.33 -8.25 -18.63
CA ALA A 337 -15.51 -7.46 -18.32
C ALA A 337 -15.61 -6.19 -19.19
N PRO A 338 -15.77 -6.31 -20.51
CA PRO A 338 -15.90 -5.14 -21.39
C PRO A 338 -17.10 -4.29 -21.00
N GLY A 339 -16.95 -2.96 -21.10
CA GLY A 339 -18.01 -2.03 -20.70
C GLY A 339 -17.46 -0.62 -20.48
N ASN A 340 -18.36 0.25 -20.02
CA ASN A 340 -18.07 1.65 -19.75
C ASN A 340 -18.38 1.97 -18.28
N LYS A 341 -17.52 2.78 -17.64
CA LYS A 341 -17.76 3.30 -16.29
C LYS A 341 -17.31 4.75 -16.18
N TYR A 342 -18.15 5.57 -15.52
CA TYR A 342 -17.80 6.89 -15.06
C TYR A 342 -17.57 6.89 -13.55
N PHE A 343 -16.34 7.26 -13.16
CA PHE A 343 -15.97 7.45 -11.75
C PHE A 343 -16.27 8.90 -11.37
N TRP A 344 -17.47 9.11 -10.89
CA TRP A 344 -18.05 10.44 -10.68
C TRP A 344 -17.48 11.21 -9.49
N LYS A 345 -16.76 10.54 -8.59
CA LYS A 345 -15.98 11.18 -7.54
C LYS A 345 -14.61 11.67 -8.03
N SER A 346 -14.18 11.24 -9.21
CA SER A 346 -12.83 11.42 -9.72
C SER A 346 -12.75 12.08 -11.09
N ASP A 347 -13.89 12.37 -11.71
CA ASP A 347 -14.02 12.97 -13.04
C ASP A 347 -13.22 12.23 -14.12
N ILE A 348 -13.30 10.90 -14.14
CA ILE A 348 -12.70 10.05 -15.18
C ILE A 348 -13.73 9.05 -15.72
N MET A 349 -13.72 8.87 -17.02
CA MET A 349 -14.51 7.83 -17.69
C MET A 349 -13.57 6.82 -18.33
N VAL A 350 -13.94 5.55 -18.21
CA VAL A 350 -13.18 4.45 -18.81
C VAL A 350 -14.09 3.61 -19.70
N GLN A 351 -13.51 3.09 -20.79
CA GLN A 351 -14.14 2.18 -21.73
C GLN A 351 -13.23 0.99 -21.97
N HIS A 352 -13.74 -0.21 -21.67
CA HIS A 352 -13.08 -1.45 -22.06
C HIS A 352 -13.79 -2.13 -23.21
N GLY A 353 -13.06 -2.45 -24.25
CA GLY A 353 -13.43 -3.50 -25.22
C GLY A 353 -12.69 -4.80 -24.90
N THR A 354 -12.93 -5.83 -25.69
CA THR A 354 -12.20 -7.10 -25.51
C THR A 354 -10.71 -6.99 -25.82
N GLY A 355 -10.31 -6.05 -26.68
CA GLY A 355 -8.94 -5.85 -27.13
C GLY A 355 -8.40 -4.42 -26.95
N TYR A 356 -9.09 -3.55 -26.21
CA TYR A 356 -8.62 -2.19 -26.00
C TYR A 356 -9.14 -1.60 -24.68
N TYR A 357 -8.46 -0.57 -24.24
CA TYR A 357 -8.83 0.32 -23.16
C TYR A 357 -8.78 1.77 -23.63
N LEU A 358 -9.74 2.55 -23.20
CA LEU A 358 -9.79 4.00 -23.41
C LEU A 358 -10.23 4.68 -22.13
N SER A 359 -9.57 5.77 -21.77
CA SER A 359 -10.07 6.68 -20.73
C SER A 359 -10.01 8.13 -21.16
N ALA A 360 -10.85 8.95 -20.52
CA ALA A 360 -10.75 10.40 -20.59
C ALA A 360 -10.86 10.98 -19.18
N LYS A 361 -9.92 11.83 -18.79
CA LYS A 361 -9.90 12.50 -17.51
C LYS A 361 -10.14 13.98 -17.65
N VAL A 362 -11.12 14.48 -16.91
CA VAL A 362 -11.44 15.90 -16.84
C VAL A 362 -11.26 16.43 -15.41
N ILE A 363 -11.41 17.73 -15.23
CA ILE A 363 -11.20 18.41 -13.96
C ILE A 363 -12.37 19.35 -13.65
N SER A 364 -12.72 19.46 -12.37
CA SER A 364 -13.69 20.43 -11.86
C SER A 364 -13.23 20.98 -10.52
N THR A 365 -13.96 21.94 -9.95
CA THR A 365 -13.67 22.47 -8.59
C THR A 365 -13.79 21.38 -7.50
N ARG A 366 -14.38 20.21 -7.82
CA ARG A 366 -14.55 19.08 -6.88
C ARG A 366 -13.33 18.17 -6.81
N THR A 367 -12.46 18.20 -7.82
CA THR A 367 -11.37 17.24 -7.96
C THR A 367 -10.02 17.94 -7.98
N ASN A 368 -9.03 17.32 -7.35
CA ASN A 368 -7.64 17.57 -7.62
C ASN A 368 -7.21 16.70 -8.79
N GLY A 369 -6.95 17.31 -9.93
CA GLY A 369 -6.66 16.58 -11.18
C GLY A 369 -5.32 15.84 -11.14
N THR A 370 -4.31 16.44 -10.51
CA THR A 370 -3.00 15.85 -10.26
C THR A 370 -2.25 16.64 -9.18
N GLU A 371 -1.14 16.10 -8.72
CA GLU A 371 -0.22 16.78 -7.82
C GLU A 371 1.19 16.86 -8.43
N MET A 372 1.88 17.92 -8.10
CA MET A 372 3.27 18.18 -8.48
C MET A 372 4.03 18.49 -7.18
N LEU A 373 4.52 17.45 -6.52
CA LEU A 373 5.12 17.52 -5.19
C LEU A 373 6.42 16.73 -5.11
N ASN A 374 7.31 17.11 -4.21
CA ASN A 374 8.57 16.43 -3.93
C ASN A 374 9.49 16.32 -5.16
N ASN A 375 9.49 17.33 -6.03
CA ASN A 375 10.21 17.34 -7.31
C ASN A 375 9.72 16.26 -8.31
N GLU A 376 8.52 15.72 -8.13
CA GLU A 376 7.90 14.72 -9.00
C GLU A 376 6.74 15.35 -9.78
N ASN A 377 6.54 14.89 -11.02
CA ASN A 377 5.43 15.27 -11.92
C ASN A 377 5.35 16.77 -12.22
N LEU A 378 6.48 17.48 -12.24
CA LEU A 378 6.52 18.94 -12.41
C LEU A 378 5.98 19.46 -13.75
N LYS A 379 5.80 18.57 -14.75
CA LYS A 379 5.21 18.85 -16.06
C LYS A 379 3.74 18.41 -16.18
N GLY A 380 3.15 17.84 -15.13
CA GLY A 380 1.85 17.16 -15.18
C GLY A 380 0.61 18.06 -15.30
N TYR A 381 0.77 19.37 -15.45
CA TYR A 381 -0.33 20.35 -15.46
C TYR A 381 -1.48 19.98 -16.38
N ASN A 382 -1.20 19.51 -17.61
CA ASN A 382 -2.22 19.21 -18.60
C ASN A 382 -2.87 17.81 -18.46
N LEU A 383 -2.38 16.95 -17.56
CA LEU A 383 -2.90 15.59 -17.39
C LEU A 383 -4.41 15.49 -17.10
N PRO A 384 -5.06 16.43 -16.38
CA PRO A 384 -6.49 16.34 -16.12
C PRO A 384 -7.36 17.17 -17.07
N LEU A 385 -6.79 17.78 -18.12
CA LEU A 385 -7.49 18.72 -19.00
C LEU A 385 -8.06 18.02 -20.24
N GLY A 386 -8.75 16.90 -20.07
CA GLY A 386 -9.29 16.09 -21.14
C GLY A 386 -8.31 15.01 -21.66
N ALA A 387 -7.21 14.77 -20.94
CA ALA A 387 -6.23 13.77 -21.37
C ALA A 387 -6.87 12.40 -21.60
N THR A 388 -6.56 11.82 -22.76
CA THR A 388 -7.09 10.54 -23.20
C THR A 388 -5.97 9.50 -23.17
N ASN A 389 -6.22 8.38 -22.51
CA ASN A 389 -5.35 7.21 -22.49
C ASN A 389 -5.92 6.14 -23.41
N ILE A 390 -5.12 5.59 -24.31
CA ILE A 390 -5.53 4.54 -25.25
C ILE A 390 -4.51 3.42 -25.18
N LEU A 391 -4.97 2.21 -24.82
CA LEU A 391 -4.15 1.02 -24.71
C LEU A 391 -4.75 -0.11 -25.55
N THR A 392 -3.93 -0.78 -26.33
CA THR A 392 -4.25 -2.00 -27.10
C THR A 392 -3.27 -3.13 -26.79
N SER A 393 -2.03 -2.78 -26.54
CA SER A 393 -0.98 -3.71 -26.13
C SER A 393 -0.68 -3.63 -24.62
N GLY A 394 -0.98 -2.48 -23.99
CA GLY A 394 -0.57 -2.16 -22.63
C GLY A 394 0.83 -1.53 -22.54
N LYS A 395 1.52 -1.33 -23.68
CA LYS A 395 2.90 -0.80 -23.74
C LYS A 395 3.02 0.57 -24.41
N GLU A 396 1.91 1.18 -24.77
CA GLU A 396 1.86 2.41 -25.55
C GLU A 396 2.56 3.60 -24.88
N TYR A 397 2.62 3.59 -23.55
CA TYR A 397 3.24 4.67 -22.75
C TYR A 397 4.54 4.24 -22.07
N GLU A 398 5.07 3.05 -22.39
CA GLU A 398 6.34 2.58 -21.83
C GLU A 398 7.50 3.48 -22.31
N GLY A 399 8.21 4.08 -21.36
CA GLY A 399 9.38 4.92 -21.63
C GLY A 399 9.08 6.26 -22.31
N ILE A 400 7.81 6.64 -22.54
CA ILE A 400 7.46 7.86 -23.32
C ILE A 400 7.64 9.15 -22.52
N PHE A 401 7.42 9.14 -21.21
CA PHE A 401 7.30 10.37 -20.43
C PHE A 401 8.53 11.28 -20.42
N PRO A 402 9.77 10.79 -20.47
CA PRO A 402 10.96 11.65 -20.59
C PRO A 402 11.00 12.48 -21.86
N VAL A 403 10.38 11.99 -22.96
CA VAL A 403 10.40 12.62 -24.28
C VAL A 403 9.05 13.16 -24.74
N TRP A 404 8.00 12.98 -23.92
CA TRP A 404 6.64 13.39 -24.23
C TRP A 404 6.50 14.91 -24.32
N ASN A 405 5.73 15.39 -25.30
CA ASN A 405 5.37 16.80 -25.35
C ASN A 405 4.20 17.07 -24.38
N TRP A 406 4.53 17.46 -23.16
CA TRP A 406 3.59 17.67 -22.06
C TRP A 406 2.58 18.81 -22.31
N ASN A 407 2.81 19.64 -23.33
CA ASN A 407 1.86 20.67 -23.77
C ASN A 407 0.89 20.17 -24.85
N LYS A 408 1.09 18.94 -25.37
CA LYS A 408 0.29 18.34 -26.48
C LYS A 408 -0.13 16.93 -26.14
N ILE A 409 -0.64 16.71 -24.91
CA ILE A 409 -1.18 15.41 -24.49
C ILE A 409 -2.45 15.14 -25.29
N PRO A 410 -2.63 13.94 -25.91
CA PRO A 410 -3.82 13.60 -26.65
C PRO A 410 -5.11 13.84 -25.84
N GLY A 411 -6.11 14.44 -26.47
CA GLY A 411 -7.42 14.76 -25.86
C GLY A 411 -7.43 16.06 -25.06
N THR A 412 -6.28 16.66 -24.73
CA THR A 412 -6.28 17.90 -23.95
C THR A 412 -6.67 19.13 -24.78
N THR A 413 -7.49 19.99 -24.16
CA THR A 413 -7.71 21.38 -24.62
C THR A 413 -6.98 22.30 -23.68
N ALA A 414 -5.83 22.85 -24.09
CA ALA A 414 -4.98 23.65 -23.23
C ALA A 414 -4.37 24.83 -24.00
N VAL A 415 -4.20 25.95 -23.32
CA VAL A 415 -3.43 27.08 -23.84
C VAL A 415 -1.96 26.66 -23.93
N GLN A 416 -1.37 26.90 -25.10
CA GLN A 416 0.05 26.60 -25.31
C GLN A 416 0.89 27.69 -24.64
N HIS A 417 1.61 27.31 -23.61
CA HIS A 417 2.60 28.19 -22.97
C HIS A 417 4.01 27.80 -23.45
N PRO A 418 4.90 28.78 -23.73
CA PRO A 418 6.27 28.53 -24.15
C PRO A 418 7.06 27.69 -23.13
N ASP A 419 6.83 27.97 -21.87
CA ASP A 419 7.35 27.21 -20.73
C ASP A 419 6.18 26.57 -20.03
N SER A 420 6.06 25.24 -20.07
CA SER A 420 5.19 24.53 -19.16
C SER A 420 5.67 24.88 -17.74
N ALA A 421 4.95 25.77 -17.11
CA ALA A 421 5.30 26.27 -15.77
C ALA A 421 5.52 25.02 -14.88
N ARG A 422 6.72 24.91 -14.32
CA ARG A 422 6.98 23.98 -13.23
C ARG A 422 6.18 24.49 -12.04
N LEU A 423 4.98 23.95 -11.88
CA LEU A 423 4.13 24.27 -10.75
C LEU A 423 4.41 23.23 -9.65
N GLU A 424 4.61 23.68 -8.44
CA GLU A 424 4.56 22.84 -7.26
C GLU A 424 3.19 22.96 -6.60
N GLY A 425 2.61 21.84 -6.18
CA GLY A 425 1.36 21.83 -5.45
C GLY A 425 0.29 20.93 -6.05
N TYR A 426 -0.95 21.27 -5.74
CA TYR A 426 -2.15 20.57 -6.19
C TYR A 426 -2.85 21.35 -7.28
N LEU A 427 -3.34 20.67 -8.31
CA LEU A 427 -4.08 21.28 -9.41
C LEU A 427 -5.58 21.03 -9.25
N PHE A 428 -6.31 22.04 -8.82
CA PHE A 428 -7.78 22.04 -8.79
C PHE A 428 -8.35 22.69 -10.05
N GLY A 429 -9.51 22.18 -10.50
CA GLY A 429 -10.27 22.83 -11.56
C GLY A 429 -10.79 24.21 -11.15
N ARG A 430 -10.99 25.08 -12.12
CA ARG A 430 -11.50 26.45 -11.91
C ARG A 430 -13.02 26.50 -12.03
N ASN A 431 -13.61 25.65 -12.87
CA ASN A 431 -15.02 25.63 -13.19
C ASN A 431 -15.77 24.53 -12.43
N ARG A 432 -17.04 24.79 -12.15
CA ARG A 432 -17.89 23.82 -11.42
C ARG A 432 -18.35 22.65 -12.29
N PHE A 433 -18.50 22.90 -13.60
CA PHE A 433 -18.98 21.90 -14.49
C PHE A 433 -17.85 20.92 -14.86
N GLY A 434 -18.07 19.70 -14.49
CA GLY A 434 -17.32 18.51 -14.88
C GLY A 434 -18.16 17.32 -14.53
N GLY A 435 -18.44 16.44 -15.51
CA GLY A 435 -19.32 15.32 -15.25
C GLY A 435 -19.45 14.38 -16.41
N GLY A 436 -20.15 13.27 -16.18
CA GLY A 436 -20.39 12.26 -17.19
C GLY A 436 -21.59 11.39 -16.85
N VAL A 437 -22.02 10.63 -17.84
CA VAL A 437 -23.06 9.62 -17.70
C VAL A 437 -22.63 8.36 -18.42
N SER A 438 -22.91 7.22 -17.82
CA SER A 438 -22.62 5.89 -18.38
C SER A 438 -23.86 5.00 -18.25
N ASN A 439 -24.15 4.22 -19.30
CA ASN A 439 -25.13 3.16 -19.24
C ASN A 439 -24.52 1.76 -19.09
N GLY A 440 -23.23 1.70 -18.74
CA GLY A 440 -22.48 0.45 -18.60
C GLY A 440 -21.88 -0.08 -19.92
N LYS A 441 -22.33 0.40 -21.07
CA LYS A 441 -21.80 0.03 -22.40
C LYS A 441 -21.12 1.20 -23.08
N ASN A 442 -21.72 2.37 -23.02
CA ASN A 442 -21.22 3.62 -23.58
C ASN A 442 -21.38 4.74 -22.56
N GLY A 443 -20.60 5.80 -22.72
CA GLY A 443 -20.68 6.97 -21.86
C GLY A 443 -20.29 8.25 -22.56
N VAL A 444 -20.61 9.37 -21.90
CA VAL A 444 -20.24 10.72 -22.30
C VAL A 444 -19.64 11.41 -21.08
N ILE A 445 -18.50 12.06 -21.26
CA ILE A 445 -17.89 12.92 -20.25
C ILE A 445 -17.66 14.31 -20.85
N ALA A 446 -17.90 15.34 -20.07
CA ALA A 446 -17.71 16.73 -20.48
C ALA A 446 -17.27 17.60 -19.30
N TYR A 447 -16.63 18.71 -19.58
CA TYR A 447 -16.23 19.69 -18.58
C TYR A 447 -16.16 21.08 -19.22
N GLU A 448 -16.23 22.11 -18.39
CA GLU A 448 -15.95 23.47 -18.75
C GLU A 448 -14.47 23.76 -18.46
N HIS A 449 -13.78 24.30 -19.50
CA HIS A 449 -12.35 24.59 -19.42
C HIS A 449 -12.10 26.03 -18.96
#